data_738563c3d20115840c3e4f3d6aab6945
#
_entry.id   738563c3d20115840c3e4f3d6aab6945
#
_cell.length_a   1.000
_cell.length_b   1.000
_cell.length_c   1.000
_cell.angle_alpha   90.00
_cell.angle_beta   90.00
_cell.angle_gamma   90.00
#
_symmetry.space_group_name_H-M   'P 1'
#
loop_
_entity.id
_entity.type
_entity.pdbx_description
1 polymer ?
#
loop_
_entity_poly.entity_id
_entity_poly.type
_entity_poly.pdbx_seq_one_letter_code
_entity_poly.pdbx_strand_id
1 'polypeptide(L)'
;MKASAFSYARATSVANALELLAGYGDRAKVLSGGQSLMPAMNLRLISPELIVDIGELAELRGIAVRGDVLSIGALTRHVDLQRSPELAAHAPLLTEAVAHVAHPAIRNRGTIGGSLAHADPASELPACMVALNATIVVRGPNGERRIAAEHFFKGIYETALSPDELLTAVELPAARRNCAHFFHEFARRHGDYAIAGLAAEAVVDGDVGVLLRRALALLGRNR
;
A
#
# COMPACT_ATOMS: atom_id res chain seq x y z
N MET A 1 18.04 5.08 18.90
CA MET A 1 18.25 3.72 19.45
C MET A 1 18.73 2.82 18.33
N LYS A 2 19.29 1.65 18.64
CA LYS A 2 19.82 0.71 17.64
C LYS A 2 18.94 -0.54 17.63
N ALA A 3 18.62 -1.05 16.42
CA ALA A 3 17.89 -2.29 16.25
C ALA A 3 18.59 -3.48 16.94
N SER A 4 17.84 -4.51 17.31
CA SER A 4 18.38 -5.80 17.72
C SER A 4 19.20 -6.42 16.59
N ALA A 5 20.04 -7.40 16.89
CA ALA A 5 20.76 -8.14 15.85
C ALA A 5 19.77 -8.90 14.95
N PHE A 6 20.03 -8.93 13.67
CA PHE A 6 19.23 -9.66 12.66
C PHE A 6 20.15 -10.14 11.53
N SER A 7 19.73 -11.16 10.84
CA SER A 7 20.31 -11.58 9.57
C SER A 7 19.69 -10.79 8.42
N TYR A 8 20.46 -10.58 7.36
CA TYR A 8 20.00 -9.87 6.15
C TYR A 8 20.22 -10.75 4.92
N ALA A 9 19.18 -10.87 4.11
CA ALA A 9 19.25 -11.52 2.80
C ALA A 9 18.61 -10.63 1.75
N ARG A 10 19.31 -10.41 0.63
CA ARG A 10 18.75 -9.75 -0.54
C ARG A 10 18.16 -10.80 -1.45
N ALA A 11 16.87 -10.72 -1.71
CA ALA A 11 16.20 -11.61 -2.65
C ALA A 11 16.62 -11.30 -4.10
N THR A 12 16.85 -12.34 -4.86
CA THR A 12 17.25 -12.26 -6.29
C THR A 12 16.07 -12.40 -7.25
N SER A 13 14.92 -12.89 -6.73
CA SER A 13 13.65 -13.05 -7.45
C SER A 13 12.50 -13.15 -6.45
N VAL A 14 11.25 -13.03 -6.93
CA VAL A 14 10.06 -13.29 -6.11
C VAL A 14 10.09 -14.71 -5.56
N ALA A 15 10.47 -15.71 -6.37
CA ALA A 15 10.57 -17.10 -5.91
C ALA A 15 11.56 -17.24 -4.74
N ASN A 16 12.75 -16.63 -4.86
CA ASN A 16 13.74 -16.66 -3.79
C ASN A 16 13.26 -15.92 -2.53
N ALA A 17 12.54 -14.80 -2.66
CA ALA A 17 11.93 -14.14 -1.52
C ALA A 17 10.95 -15.06 -0.79
N LEU A 18 10.09 -15.78 -1.52
CA LEU A 18 9.12 -16.72 -0.96
C LEU A 18 9.80 -17.91 -0.27
N GLU A 19 10.88 -18.45 -0.83
CA GLU A 19 11.69 -19.51 -0.19
C GLU A 19 12.26 -19.04 1.15
N LEU A 20 12.81 -17.83 1.21
CA LEU A 20 13.34 -17.25 2.44
C LEU A 20 12.23 -17.04 3.48
N LEU A 21 11.07 -16.54 3.07
CA LEU A 21 9.92 -16.35 3.94
C LEU A 21 9.39 -17.69 4.47
N ALA A 22 9.24 -18.68 3.62
CA ALA A 22 8.79 -20.02 4.03
C ALA A 22 9.74 -20.67 5.06
N GLY A 23 11.06 -20.45 4.94
CA GLY A 23 12.05 -20.99 5.86
C GLY A 23 12.03 -20.37 7.26
N TYR A 24 11.58 -19.12 7.38
CA TYR A 24 11.59 -18.37 8.64
C TYR A 24 10.19 -18.06 9.20
N GLY A 25 9.14 -18.06 8.36
CA GLY A 25 7.77 -17.71 8.77
C GLY A 25 7.70 -16.34 9.44
N ASP A 26 7.01 -16.23 10.57
CA ASP A 26 6.82 -14.99 11.33
C ASP A 26 8.14 -14.32 11.81
N ARG A 27 9.24 -15.07 11.86
CA ARG A 27 10.57 -14.58 12.24
C ARG A 27 11.25 -13.77 11.14
N ALA A 28 10.77 -13.84 9.90
CA ALA A 28 11.21 -12.99 8.81
C ALA A 28 10.32 -11.75 8.66
N LYS A 29 10.92 -10.66 8.16
CA LYS A 29 10.17 -9.46 7.72
C LYS A 29 10.70 -9.00 6.36
N VAL A 30 9.78 -8.60 5.49
CA VAL A 30 10.09 -8.09 4.17
C VAL A 30 10.52 -6.63 4.26
N LEU A 31 11.67 -6.31 3.68
CA LEU A 31 12.15 -4.95 3.51
C LEU A 31 11.89 -4.49 2.08
N SER A 32 10.99 -3.52 1.94
CA SER A 32 10.68 -2.79 0.71
C SER A 32 11.27 -1.37 0.81
N GLY A 33 10.45 -0.34 1.02
CA GLY A 33 10.89 1.04 1.21
C GLY A 33 11.56 1.33 2.55
N GLY A 34 11.33 0.51 3.57
CA GLY A 34 11.92 0.59 4.91
C GLY A 34 11.44 1.73 5.78
N GLN A 35 10.40 2.49 5.37
CA GLN A 35 10.01 3.73 6.04
C GLN A 35 9.18 3.50 7.32
N SER A 36 8.59 2.32 7.49
CA SER A 36 7.91 1.88 8.72
C SER A 36 8.73 0.82 9.45
N LEU A 37 9.24 -0.18 8.72
CA LEU A 37 9.98 -1.31 9.28
C LEU A 37 11.23 -0.87 10.04
N MET A 38 12.08 -0.05 9.42
CA MET A 38 13.34 0.37 10.04
C MET A 38 13.15 1.23 11.30
N PRO A 39 12.24 2.22 11.33
CA PRO A 39 11.87 2.92 12.57
C PRO A 39 11.37 1.98 13.67
N ALA A 40 10.47 1.05 13.36
CA ALA A 40 9.95 0.08 14.33
C ALA A 40 11.04 -0.81 14.91
N MET A 41 11.99 -1.27 14.09
CA MET A 41 13.16 -2.03 14.55
C MET A 41 14.09 -1.19 15.44
N ASN A 42 14.37 0.06 15.06
CA ASN A 42 15.21 0.97 15.85
C ASN A 42 14.58 1.29 17.21
N LEU A 43 13.25 1.37 17.28
CA LEU A 43 12.50 1.52 18.52
C LEU A 43 12.33 0.18 19.29
N ARG A 44 12.78 -0.94 18.71
CA ARG A 44 12.64 -2.30 19.24
C ARG A 44 11.19 -2.73 19.47
N LEU A 45 10.27 -2.19 18.70
CA LEU A 45 8.87 -2.63 18.66
C LEU A 45 8.72 -3.99 17.97
N ILE A 46 9.63 -4.29 17.05
CA ILE A 46 9.78 -5.58 16.40
C ILE A 46 11.26 -5.98 16.33
N SER A 47 11.52 -7.28 16.38
CA SER A 47 12.88 -7.84 16.37
C SER A 47 12.91 -9.12 15.53
N PRO A 48 12.83 -9.01 14.20
CA PRO A 48 12.89 -10.18 13.33
C PRO A 48 14.28 -10.83 13.35
N GLU A 49 14.32 -12.14 13.10
CA GLU A 49 15.57 -12.87 12.93
C GLU A 49 16.17 -12.64 11.54
N LEU A 50 15.32 -12.51 10.50
CA LEU A 50 15.72 -12.30 9.13
C LEU A 50 15.00 -11.09 8.52
N ILE A 51 15.76 -10.26 7.83
CA ILE A 51 15.25 -9.23 6.92
C ILE A 51 15.45 -9.72 5.48
N VAL A 52 14.35 -9.87 4.75
CA VAL A 52 14.33 -10.21 3.32
C VAL A 52 14.17 -8.92 2.51
N ASP A 53 15.25 -8.43 1.94
CA ASP A 53 15.24 -7.22 1.11
C ASP A 53 14.80 -7.57 -0.32
N ILE A 54 13.67 -6.99 -0.73
CA ILE A 54 13.09 -7.12 -2.06
C ILE A 54 13.29 -5.88 -2.93
N GLY A 55 13.99 -4.87 -2.42
CA GLY A 55 14.05 -3.53 -3.01
C GLY A 55 14.61 -3.47 -4.44
N GLU A 56 15.31 -4.49 -4.91
CA GLU A 56 15.86 -4.56 -6.27
C GLU A 56 15.06 -5.45 -7.25
N LEU A 57 13.96 -6.05 -6.82
CA LEU A 57 13.12 -6.87 -7.69
C LEU A 57 12.34 -5.99 -8.69
N ALA A 58 12.91 -5.82 -9.88
CA ALA A 58 12.35 -4.95 -10.93
C ALA A 58 10.95 -5.40 -11.37
N GLU A 59 10.68 -6.70 -11.34
CA GLU A 59 9.38 -7.30 -11.69
C GLU A 59 8.22 -6.84 -10.81
N LEU A 60 8.51 -6.32 -9.61
CA LEU A 60 7.52 -5.76 -8.69
C LEU A 60 7.31 -4.25 -8.84
N ARG A 61 7.85 -3.63 -9.88
CA ARG A 61 7.75 -2.19 -10.13
C ARG A 61 6.90 -1.87 -11.34
N GLY A 62 6.41 -0.64 -11.37
CA GLY A 62 5.76 -0.06 -12.54
C GLY A 62 4.26 0.05 -12.41
N ILE A 63 3.70 0.80 -13.35
CA ILE A 63 2.27 1.08 -13.48
C ILE A 63 1.91 0.74 -14.92
N ALA A 64 0.87 -0.04 -15.12
CA ALA A 64 0.41 -0.45 -16.44
C ALA A 64 -1.11 -0.51 -16.51
N VAL A 65 -1.67 -0.01 -17.60
CA VAL A 65 -3.10 -0.14 -17.92
C VAL A 65 -3.28 -1.31 -18.88
N ARG A 66 -4.17 -2.23 -18.53
CA ARG A 66 -4.52 -3.39 -19.35
C ARG A 66 -6.04 -3.49 -19.45
N GLY A 67 -6.61 -3.05 -20.55
CA GLY A 67 -8.06 -2.91 -20.69
C GLY A 67 -8.62 -1.98 -19.61
N ASP A 68 -9.56 -2.47 -18.83
CA ASP A 68 -10.23 -1.71 -17.77
C ASP A 68 -9.54 -1.87 -16.38
N VAL A 69 -8.29 -2.35 -16.35
CA VAL A 69 -7.55 -2.56 -15.11
C VAL A 69 -6.25 -1.76 -15.14
N LEU A 70 -6.04 -0.96 -14.09
CA LEU A 70 -4.77 -0.34 -13.78
C LEU A 70 -4.02 -1.23 -12.77
N SER A 71 -2.88 -1.77 -13.18
CA SER A 71 -2.02 -2.61 -12.34
C SER A 71 -0.82 -1.81 -11.85
N ILE A 72 -0.54 -1.88 -10.55
CA ILE A 72 0.56 -1.18 -9.88
C ILE A 72 1.40 -2.21 -9.14
N GLY A 73 2.66 -2.35 -9.53
CA GLY A 73 3.59 -3.24 -8.84
C GLY A 73 3.88 -2.80 -7.40
N ALA A 74 4.04 -3.75 -6.49
CA ALA A 74 4.18 -3.50 -5.05
C ALA A 74 5.36 -2.59 -4.67
N LEU A 75 6.45 -2.63 -5.43
CA LEU A 75 7.64 -1.79 -5.22
C LEU A 75 7.58 -0.42 -5.92
N THR A 76 6.45 -0.06 -6.53
CA THR A 76 6.25 1.28 -7.08
C THR A 76 6.29 2.29 -5.93
N ARG A 77 7.18 3.26 -6.00
CA ARG A 77 7.39 4.26 -4.94
C ARG A 77 6.25 5.27 -4.93
N HIS A 78 5.99 5.86 -3.79
CA HIS A 78 4.99 6.92 -3.66
C HIS A 78 5.29 8.10 -4.59
N VAL A 79 6.56 8.47 -4.79
CA VAL A 79 6.95 9.54 -5.72
C VAL A 79 6.65 9.16 -7.18
N ASP A 80 6.74 7.88 -7.53
CA ASP A 80 6.43 7.41 -8.89
C ASP A 80 4.91 7.42 -9.10
N LEU A 81 4.13 7.05 -8.09
CA LEU A 81 2.66 7.19 -8.10
C LEU A 81 2.27 8.66 -8.30
N GLN A 82 2.88 9.58 -7.55
CA GLN A 82 2.57 11.01 -7.62
C GLN A 82 2.84 11.63 -9.00
N ARG A 83 3.78 11.06 -9.75
CA ARG A 83 4.23 11.58 -11.04
C ARG A 83 3.66 10.83 -12.25
N SER A 84 2.94 9.75 -12.04
CA SER A 84 2.42 8.93 -13.14
C SER A 84 1.22 9.57 -13.83
N PRO A 85 1.32 9.85 -15.13
CA PRO A 85 0.19 10.30 -15.91
C PRO A 85 -0.90 9.22 -16.05
N GLU A 86 -0.52 7.95 -16.07
CA GLU A 86 -1.46 6.83 -16.10
C GLU A 86 -2.29 6.79 -14.82
N LEU A 87 -1.65 7.01 -13.65
CA LEU A 87 -2.37 7.07 -12.39
C LEU A 87 -3.32 8.27 -12.35
N ALA A 88 -2.86 9.44 -12.77
CA ALA A 88 -3.68 10.65 -12.82
C ALA A 88 -4.91 10.48 -13.72
N ALA A 89 -4.77 9.73 -14.82
CA ALA A 89 -5.86 9.48 -15.76
C ALA A 89 -6.84 8.39 -15.29
N HIS A 90 -6.36 7.35 -14.60
CA HIS A 90 -7.13 6.14 -14.31
C HIS A 90 -7.45 5.90 -12.83
N ALA A 91 -6.77 6.56 -11.92
CA ALA A 91 -7.03 6.50 -10.47
C ALA A 91 -6.72 7.84 -9.79
N PRO A 92 -7.37 8.95 -10.20
CA PRO A 92 -7.06 10.29 -9.70
C PRO A 92 -7.20 10.43 -8.18
N LEU A 93 -8.13 9.70 -7.54
CA LEU A 93 -8.22 9.64 -6.08
C LEU A 93 -6.88 9.24 -5.43
N LEU A 94 -6.18 8.26 -6.01
CA LEU A 94 -4.90 7.81 -5.49
C LEU A 94 -3.78 8.85 -5.71
N THR A 95 -3.85 9.60 -6.81
CA THR A 95 -2.93 10.71 -7.08
C THR A 95 -3.09 11.84 -6.06
N GLU A 96 -4.33 12.17 -5.70
CA GLU A 96 -4.62 13.15 -4.63
C GLU A 96 -4.08 12.66 -3.28
N ALA A 97 -4.44 11.44 -2.89
CA ALA A 97 -4.07 10.89 -1.59
C ALA A 97 -2.56 10.77 -1.38
N VAL A 98 -1.81 10.36 -2.42
CA VAL A 98 -0.36 10.16 -2.29
C VAL A 98 0.39 11.47 -2.00
N ALA A 99 -0.17 12.62 -2.33
CA ALA A 99 0.41 13.92 -2.01
C ALA A 99 0.42 14.21 -0.49
N HIS A 100 -0.49 13.59 0.25
CA HIS A 100 -0.61 13.71 1.70
C HIS A 100 0.34 12.78 2.45
N VAL A 101 0.77 11.66 1.80
CA VAL A 101 1.66 10.68 2.46
C VAL A 101 2.95 11.35 2.94
N ALA A 102 3.06 11.58 4.23
CA ALA A 102 4.26 12.03 4.93
C ALA A 102 5.03 13.17 4.19
N HIS A 103 6.36 13.07 4.15
CA HIS A 103 7.25 14.07 3.53
C HIS A 103 7.92 13.51 2.26
N PRO A 104 8.43 14.37 1.35
CA PRO A 104 9.11 13.93 0.12
C PRO A 104 10.20 12.88 0.34
N ALA A 105 10.98 12.99 1.42
CA ALA A 105 12.02 12.00 1.76
C ALA A 105 11.44 10.60 1.98
N ILE A 106 10.27 10.50 2.60
CA ILE A 106 9.54 9.24 2.83
C ILE A 106 8.98 8.74 1.49
N ARG A 107 8.33 9.62 0.69
CA ARG A 107 7.76 9.23 -0.61
C ARG A 107 8.79 8.75 -1.63
N ASN A 108 10.02 9.24 -1.55
CA ASN A 108 11.12 8.78 -2.41
C ASN A 108 11.55 7.34 -2.15
N ARG A 109 11.21 6.77 -1.01
CA ARG A 109 11.60 5.41 -0.61
C ARG A 109 10.40 4.50 -0.36
N GLY A 110 9.36 5.00 0.29
CA GLY A 110 8.13 4.27 0.59
C GLY A 110 7.48 3.75 -0.69
N THR A 111 6.85 2.57 -0.61
CA THR A 111 6.24 1.86 -1.73
C THR A 111 4.77 1.57 -1.42
N ILE A 112 3.95 1.46 -2.46
CA ILE A 112 2.53 1.12 -2.30
C ILE A 112 2.34 -0.21 -1.55
N GLY A 113 3.03 -1.26 -1.97
CA GLY A 113 2.94 -2.57 -1.33
C GLY A 113 3.38 -2.55 0.14
N GLY A 114 4.44 -1.77 0.46
CA GLY A 114 4.91 -1.59 1.83
C GLY A 114 3.87 -0.92 2.72
N SER A 115 3.20 0.12 2.24
CA SER A 115 2.11 0.80 2.97
C SER A 115 0.92 -0.12 3.21
N LEU A 116 0.50 -0.88 2.19
CA LEU A 116 -0.64 -1.79 2.31
C LEU A 116 -0.35 -2.98 3.22
N ALA A 117 0.84 -3.60 3.08
CA ALA A 117 1.24 -4.71 3.93
C ALA A 117 1.44 -4.29 5.41
N HIS A 118 1.82 -3.03 5.65
CA HIS A 118 1.96 -2.50 7.00
C HIS A 118 0.60 -2.22 7.67
N ALA A 119 -0.42 -1.90 6.88
CA ALA A 119 -1.80 -1.65 7.34
C ALA A 119 -1.90 -0.68 8.54
N ASP A 120 -1.14 0.42 8.50
CA ASP A 120 -1.29 1.49 9.48
C ASP A 120 -2.68 2.13 9.32
N PRO A 121 -3.52 2.18 10.38
CA PRO A 121 -4.88 2.73 10.30
C PRO A 121 -4.90 4.23 9.99
N ALA A 122 -3.79 4.94 10.15
CA ALA A 122 -3.66 6.36 9.80
C ALA A 122 -3.07 6.57 8.39
N SER A 123 -2.86 5.50 7.62
CA SER A 123 -2.32 5.59 6.27
C SER A 123 -3.41 5.86 5.23
N GLU A 124 -3.12 6.72 4.28
CA GLU A 124 -4.01 7.20 3.22
C GLU A 124 -4.34 6.09 2.20
N LEU A 125 -3.30 5.31 1.82
CA LEU A 125 -3.42 4.35 0.72
C LEU A 125 -4.37 3.17 1.01
N PRO A 126 -4.40 2.57 2.21
CA PRO A 126 -5.39 1.55 2.54
C PRO A 126 -6.84 2.02 2.34
N ALA A 127 -7.15 3.25 2.76
CA ALA A 127 -8.47 3.86 2.56
C ALA A 127 -8.83 4.00 1.08
N CYS A 128 -7.88 4.48 0.27
CA CYS A 128 -8.06 4.58 -1.18
C CYS A 128 -8.29 3.21 -1.83
N MET A 129 -7.57 2.16 -1.39
CA MET A 129 -7.76 0.82 -1.94
C MET A 129 -9.18 0.30 -1.72
N VAL A 130 -9.72 0.52 -0.53
CA VAL A 130 -11.11 0.12 -0.23
C VAL A 130 -12.11 0.98 -1.01
N ALA A 131 -11.90 2.31 -1.08
CA ALA A 131 -12.77 3.22 -1.82
C ALA A 131 -12.83 2.89 -3.33
N LEU A 132 -11.69 2.52 -3.92
CA LEU A 132 -11.55 2.20 -5.35
C LEU A 132 -11.87 0.73 -5.69
N ASN A 133 -12.33 -0.09 -4.76
CA ASN A 133 -12.54 -1.53 -4.97
C ASN A 133 -11.30 -2.25 -5.51
N ALA A 134 -10.14 -1.92 -4.95
CA ALA A 134 -8.89 -2.52 -5.37
C ALA A 134 -8.85 -4.03 -5.09
N THR A 135 -8.09 -4.72 -5.91
CA THR A 135 -7.70 -6.12 -5.70
C THR A 135 -6.22 -6.18 -5.34
N ILE A 136 -5.90 -6.78 -4.21
CA ILE A 136 -4.52 -7.01 -3.77
C ILE A 136 -4.06 -8.35 -4.31
N VAL A 137 -2.98 -8.34 -5.08
CA VAL A 137 -2.38 -9.54 -5.67
C VAL A 137 -1.26 -10.03 -4.77
N VAL A 138 -1.36 -11.27 -4.35
CA VAL A 138 -0.47 -11.91 -3.38
C VAL A 138 0.08 -13.19 -3.98
N ARG A 139 1.35 -13.46 -3.79
CA ARG A 139 2.00 -14.75 -4.12
C ARG A 139 2.51 -15.43 -2.86
N GLY A 140 2.34 -16.73 -2.84
CA GLY A 140 2.81 -17.62 -1.78
C GLY A 140 3.16 -18.99 -2.33
N PRO A 141 3.43 -19.98 -1.45
CA PRO A 141 3.82 -21.33 -1.85
C PRO A 141 2.73 -22.06 -2.68
N ASN A 142 1.47 -21.68 -2.50
CA ASN A 142 0.33 -22.23 -3.24
C ASN A 142 -0.01 -21.47 -4.53
N GLY A 143 0.86 -20.58 -4.98
CA GLY A 143 0.67 -19.78 -6.18
C GLY A 143 0.17 -18.36 -5.89
N GLU A 144 -0.52 -17.78 -6.88
CA GLU A 144 -1.07 -16.43 -6.81
C GLU A 144 -2.53 -16.46 -6.34
N ARG A 145 -2.89 -15.54 -5.47
CA ARG A 145 -4.27 -15.29 -5.08
C ARG A 145 -4.60 -13.81 -5.11
N ARG A 146 -5.86 -13.50 -5.33
CA ARG A 146 -6.40 -12.14 -5.40
C ARG A 146 -7.36 -11.91 -4.25
N ILE A 147 -7.18 -10.81 -3.53
CA ILE A 147 -7.96 -10.47 -2.34
C ILE A 147 -8.56 -9.09 -2.56
N ALA A 148 -9.87 -8.95 -2.45
CA ALA A 148 -10.51 -7.64 -2.45
C ALA A 148 -9.99 -6.81 -1.27
N ALA A 149 -9.74 -5.51 -1.50
CA ALA A 149 -9.16 -4.63 -0.47
C ALA A 149 -10.00 -4.60 0.82
N GLU A 150 -11.32 -4.68 0.72
CA GLU A 150 -12.24 -4.75 1.87
C GLU A 150 -12.03 -6.00 2.74
N HIS A 151 -11.44 -7.07 2.17
CA HIS A 151 -11.14 -8.31 2.87
C HIS A 151 -9.65 -8.46 3.20
N PHE A 152 -8.82 -7.54 2.72
CA PHE A 152 -7.38 -7.59 2.94
C PHE A 152 -6.98 -7.03 4.32
N PHE A 153 -7.55 -5.90 4.72
CA PHE A 153 -7.28 -5.26 6.00
C PHE A 153 -8.13 -5.90 7.09
N LYS A 154 -7.51 -6.56 8.08
CA LYS A 154 -8.20 -7.31 9.15
C LYS A 154 -8.29 -6.55 10.45
N GLY A 155 -7.32 -5.69 10.72
CA GLY A 155 -7.22 -4.93 11.96
C GLY A 155 -6.08 -3.94 11.91
N ILE A 156 -5.72 -3.42 13.07
CA ILE A 156 -4.62 -2.47 13.23
C ILE A 156 -3.31 -3.20 13.02
N TYR A 157 -2.56 -2.82 11.97
CA TYR A 157 -1.33 -3.50 11.53
C TYR A 157 -1.53 -4.98 11.20
N GLU A 158 -2.76 -5.35 10.81
CA GLU A 158 -3.12 -6.73 10.51
C GLU A 158 -3.76 -6.83 9.12
N THR A 159 -3.25 -7.76 8.33
CA THR A 159 -3.74 -8.03 6.97
C THR A 159 -4.06 -9.51 6.77
N ALA A 160 -4.61 -9.84 5.61
CA ALA A 160 -4.85 -11.21 5.18
C ALA A 160 -3.61 -11.92 4.60
N LEU A 161 -2.41 -11.28 4.66
CA LEU A 161 -1.16 -11.92 4.26
C LEU A 161 -0.76 -13.00 5.26
N SER A 162 -0.38 -14.17 4.76
CA SER A 162 0.33 -15.18 5.54
C SER A 162 1.82 -14.84 5.63
N PRO A 163 2.53 -15.34 6.66
CA PRO A 163 3.95 -15.04 6.85
C PRO A 163 4.86 -15.45 5.70
N ASP A 164 4.45 -16.43 4.91
CA ASP A 164 5.13 -16.99 3.74
C ASP A 164 4.63 -16.41 2.40
N GLU A 165 3.87 -15.32 2.45
CA GLU A 165 3.33 -14.65 1.28
C GLU A 165 3.93 -13.27 1.05
N LEU A 166 3.90 -12.84 -0.20
CA LEU A 166 4.37 -11.55 -0.66
C LEU A 166 3.28 -10.83 -1.46
N LEU A 167 2.95 -9.59 -1.07
CA LEU A 167 2.16 -8.68 -1.89
C LEU A 167 2.99 -8.28 -3.11
N THR A 168 2.51 -8.60 -4.32
CA THR A 168 3.24 -8.40 -5.57
C THR A 168 2.71 -7.25 -6.42
N ALA A 169 1.40 -7.01 -6.38
CA ALA A 169 0.76 -5.93 -7.11
C ALA A 169 -0.58 -5.51 -6.48
N VAL A 170 -1.07 -4.37 -6.95
CA VAL A 170 -2.43 -3.90 -6.73
C VAL A 170 -3.10 -3.69 -8.07
N GLU A 171 -4.32 -4.15 -8.22
CA GLU A 171 -5.15 -3.94 -9.40
C GLU A 171 -6.33 -3.04 -9.03
N LEU A 172 -6.54 -1.99 -9.81
CA LEU A 172 -7.65 -1.05 -9.67
C LEU A 172 -8.52 -1.11 -10.92
N PRO A 173 -9.85 -1.04 -10.80
CA PRO A 173 -10.69 -0.71 -11.93
C PRO A 173 -10.27 0.66 -12.46
N ALA A 174 -10.05 0.78 -13.77
CA ALA A 174 -9.75 2.09 -14.37
C ALA A 174 -10.94 3.05 -14.18
N ALA A 175 -10.63 4.31 -13.87
CA ALA A 175 -11.65 5.31 -13.61
C ALA A 175 -12.60 5.47 -14.82
N ARG A 176 -13.89 5.55 -14.54
CA ARG A 176 -14.93 5.84 -15.55
C ARG A 176 -15.00 7.33 -15.78
N ARG A 177 -15.39 7.75 -16.98
CA ARG A 177 -15.46 9.17 -17.37
C ARG A 177 -16.43 10.01 -16.53
N ASN A 178 -17.43 9.38 -15.90
CA ASN A 178 -18.43 10.03 -15.07
C ASN A 178 -18.23 9.81 -13.58
N CYS A 179 -17.01 9.50 -13.12
CA CYS A 179 -16.67 9.42 -11.71
C CYS A 179 -16.09 10.74 -11.22
N ALA A 180 -16.61 11.21 -10.10
CA ALA A 180 -15.98 12.21 -9.24
C ALA A 180 -15.27 11.50 -8.09
N HIS A 181 -14.18 12.06 -7.64
CA HIS A 181 -13.39 11.54 -6.53
C HIS A 181 -13.00 12.68 -5.62
N PHE A 182 -12.76 12.33 -4.36
CA PHE A 182 -12.40 13.29 -3.34
C PHE A 182 -11.53 12.62 -2.27
N PHE A 183 -10.41 13.24 -1.98
CA PHE A 183 -9.58 12.88 -0.84
C PHE A 183 -9.34 14.12 0.01
N HIS A 184 -9.57 14.01 1.30
CA HIS A 184 -9.21 15.05 2.24
C HIS A 184 -8.89 14.44 3.59
N GLU A 185 -7.88 14.98 4.24
CA GLU A 185 -7.54 14.61 5.61
C GLU A 185 -7.32 15.86 6.47
N PHE A 186 -7.63 15.71 7.73
CA PHE A 186 -7.37 16.70 8.76
C PHE A 186 -6.23 16.19 9.65
N ALA A 187 -5.11 16.88 9.62
CA ALA A 187 -3.94 16.61 10.43
C ALA A 187 -3.49 17.88 11.17
N ARG A 188 -2.68 17.73 12.21
CA ARG A 188 -2.13 18.90 12.94
C ARG A 188 -1.18 19.72 12.08
N ARG A 189 -0.40 19.05 11.23
CA ARG A 189 0.53 19.64 10.28
C ARG A 189 0.52 18.80 9.00
N HIS A 190 0.87 19.38 7.88
CA HIS A 190 1.06 18.62 6.64
C HIS A 190 2.13 17.54 6.83
N GLY A 191 1.77 16.31 6.49
CA GLY A 191 2.62 15.11 6.63
C GLY A 191 2.61 14.44 8.01
N ASP A 192 1.84 14.96 8.98
CA ASP A 192 1.53 14.25 10.23
C ASP A 192 0.42 13.20 9.96
N TYR A 193 0.27 12.27 10.88
CA TYR A 193 -0.85 11.32 10.87
C TYR A 193 -2.20 12.03 10.89
N ALA A 194 -3.10 11.60 10.03
CA ALA A 194 -4.45 12.11 9.98
C ALA A 194 -5.20 11.87 11.30
N ILE A 195 -5.90 12.91 11.77
CA ILE A 195 -6.86 12.81 12.88
C ILE A 195 -8.16 12.21 12.36
N ALA A 196 -8.58 12.65 11.18
CA ALA A 196 -9.70 12.13 10.42
C ALA A 196 -9.44 12.36 8.93
N GLY A 197 -10.01 11.52 8.08
CA GLY A 197 -9.90 11.67 6.63
C GLY A 197 -11.02 10.97 5.91
N LEU A 198 -11.20 11.33 4.65
CA LEU A 198 -12.20 10.76 3.77
C LEU A 198 -11.58 10.50 2.39
N ALA A 199 -11.70 9.26 1.94
CA ALA A 199 -11.48 8.87 0.56
C ALA A 199 -12.84 8.46 -0.05
N ALA A 200 -13.26 9.07 -1.13
CA ALA A 200 -14.56 8.82 -1.74
C ALA A 200 -14.47 8.78 -3.27
N GLU A 201 -15.25 7.88 -3.85
CA GLU A 201 -15.56 7.86 -5.29
C GLU A 201 -17.08 7.90 -5.47
N ALA A 202 -17.55 8.72 -6.40
CA ALA A 202 -18.95 8.86 -6.74
C ALA A 202 -19.16 8.77 -8.25
N VAL A 203 -20.26 8.16 -8.68
CA VAL A 203 -20.71 8.21 -10.09
C VAL A 203 -21.69 9.37 -10.20
N VAL A 204 -21.42 10.27 -11.15
CA VAL A 204 -22.31 11.39 -11.48
C VAL A 204 -23.20 10.96 -12.64
N ASP A 205 -24.52 10.93 -12.40
CA ASP A 205 -25.53 10.63 -13.43
C ASP A 205 -26.40 11.86 -13.64
N GLY A 206 -26.16 12.56 -14.77
CA GLY A 206 -26.83 13.82 -15.10
C GLY A 206 -26.51 14.97 -14.14
N ASP A 207 -27.35 16.02 -14.15
CA ASP A 207 -27.11 17.24 -13.35
C ASP A 207 -27.46 17.13 -11.86
N VAL A 208 -28.05 16.04 -11.41
CA VAL A 208 -28.65 15.95 -10.04
C VAL A 208 -28.39 14.62 -9.31
N GLY A 209 -27.72 13.66 -9.90
CA GLY A 209 -27.54 12.35 -9.28
C GLY A 209 -26.10 12.04 -8.91
N VAL A 210 -25.66 12.32 -7.67
CA VAL A 210 -24.42 11.78 -7.12
C VAL A 210 -24.74 10.48 -6.40
N LEU A 211 -24.43 9.34 -7.01
CA LEU A 211 -24.46 8.07 -6.31
C LEU A 211 -23.09 7.87 -5.64
N LEU A 212 -22.98 8.16 -4.34
CA LEU A 212 -21.79 7.86 -3.56
C LEU A 212 -21.56 6.34 -3.55
N ARG A 213 -20.53 5.88 -4.24
CA ARG A 213 -20.26 4.44 -4.31
C ARG A 213 -19.56 3.91 -3.07
N ARG A 214 -18.58 4.66 -2.55
CA ARG A 214 -17.90 4.33 -1.29
C ARG A 214 -17.30 5.57 -0.66
N ALA A 215 -17.36 5.63 0.65
CA ALA A 215 -16.64 6.57 1.48
C ALA A 215 -16.02 5.78 2.64
N LEU A 216 -14.74 5.96 2.87
CA LEU A 216 -14.04 5.40 4.02
C LEU A 216 -13.47 6.53 4.85
N ALA A 217 -13.86 6.59 6.11
CA ALA A 217 -13.28 7.53 7.07
C ALA A 217 -11.99 6.96 7.64
N LEU A 218 -10.89 7.71 7.51
CA LEU A 218 -9.66 7.48 8.23
C LEU A 218 -9.81 8.06 9.64
N LEU A 219 -9.73 7.22 10.65
CA LEU A 219 -9.74 7.66 12.04
C LEU A 219 -8.30 7.62 12.55
N GLY A 220 -7.67 8.79 12.60
CA GLY A 220 -6.40 8.95 13.27
C GLY A 220 -6.53 8.63 14.76
N ARG A 221 -5.58 7.93 15.34
CA ARG A 221 -5.54 7.73 16.80
C ARG A 221 -5.14 9.03 17.48
N ASN A 222 -6.10 9.65 18.16
CA ASN A 222 -5.80 10.55 19.26
C ASN A 222 -5.51 9.69 20.49
N ARG A 223 -4.23 9.40 20.75
CA ARG A 223 -3.68 9.22 22.12
C ARG A 223 -2.18 9.29 22.11
#